data_1341abd06ee6095288a080e6d517103a
#
_entry.id   1341abd06ee6095288a080e6d517103a
#
_cell.length_a   1.000
_cell.length_b   1.000
_cell.length_c   1.000
_cell.angle_alpha   90.00
_cell.angle_beta   90.00
_cell.angle_gamma   90.00
#
_symmetry.space_group_name_H-M   'P 1'
#
loop_
_entity.id
_entity.type
_entity.pdbx_description
1 polymer ?
#
loop_
_entity_poly.entity_id
_entity_poly.type
_entity_poly.pdbx_seq_one_letter_code
_entity_poly.pdbx_strand_id
1 'polypeptide(L)'
;MDINTIHWLGVGLSSPPGIIELINNNYNIEVWNRSTEKAELLLHKKIKVKHLDLENLDKQLTPNDLIVSMLPANMHLEIANLAIKNKCHLLTSSYFDPKYTELEKNFQENDCLFMCEAGLDPGIDHLLAHKLVHDFQEKINYEDVKNIEFKSMCGGFPLIPNEFKYKFSWSPVGVIRALNTQAKYIKQFKETVADRPYEHVSLINFRDENFETYPNRNSIPYINSYLLDSIRDKIKHFERGTIRLKGWTEAWQNIFHKINNKEDIEKLGSELWESNKYLPQEKDRVLLYVSLRAEDKIGDIIYDRTIFIDDTRAIENSSMSNCVSLTVYSTIECILKNNSLSGVKRIFSDINNVDYILNRLDNFGVKIHND
;
A
#
# COMPACT_ATOMS: atom_id res chain seq x y z
N MET A 1 -5.37 -19.10 13.44
CA MET A 1 -4.57 -18.42 14.48
C MET A 1 -5.54 -17.85 15.49
N ASP A 2 -5.33 -18.08 16.77
CA ASP A 2 -6.20 -17.55 17.82
C ASP A 2 -5.66 -16.19 18.25
N ILE A 3 -6.43 -15.13 18.01
CA ILE A 3 -6.09 -13.76 18.40
C ILE A 3 -7.05 -13.35 19.52
N ASN A 4 -6.49 -12.90 20.65
CA ASN A 4 -7.26 -12.52 21.85
C ASN A 4 -7.88 -11.14 21.70
N THR A 5 -7.06 -10.13 21.39
CA THR A 5 -7.46 -8.74 21.23
C THR A 5 -6.74 -8.13 20.04
N ILE A 6 -7.42 -7.30 19.28
CA ILE A 6 -6.84 -6.50 18.19
C ILE A 6 -6.59 -5.09 18.72
N HIS A 7 -5.33 -4.68 18.84
CA HIS A 7 -4.93 -3.33 19.21
C HIS A 7 -4.65 -2.51 17.95
N TRP A 8 -5.59 -1.66 17.56
CA TRP A 8 -5.42 -0.79 16.39
C TRP A 8 -4.80 0.54 16.78
N LEU A 9 -3.58 0.79 16.31
CA LEU A 9 -2.77 1.97 16.63
C LEU A 9 -2.82 2.97 15.47
N GLY A 10 -3.35 4.14 15.73
CA GLY A 10 -3.44 5.24 14.77
C GLY A 10 -4.77 5.24 13.99
N VAL A 11 -5.53 6.30 14.20
CA VAL A 11 -6.77 6.60 13.45
C VAL A 11 -6.54 7.88 12.65
N GLY A 12 -6.17 7.68 11.39
CA GLY A 12 -6.02 8.74 10.41
C GLY A 12 -7.05 8.65 9.30
N LEU A 13 -6.80 9.38 8.21
CA LEU A 13 -7.70 9.42 7.05
C LEU A 13 -7.91 8.04 6.39
N SER A 14 -6.97 7.12 6.53
CA SER A 14 -7.00 5.81 5.87
C SER A 14 -7.45 4.66 6.77
N SER A 15 -7.93 4.93 8.00
CA SER A 15 -8.19 3.86 8.98
C SER A 15 -9.65 3.49 9.20
N PRO A 16 -10.64 4.42 9.12
CA PRO A 16 -11.98 4.20 9.66
C PRO A 16 -12.74 2.99 9.10
N PRO A 17 -12.80 2.71 7.77
CA PRO A 17 -13.58 1.59 7.25
C PRO A 17 -13.20 0.24 7.85
N GLY A 18 -11.91 -0.08 7.95
CA GLY A 18 -11.45 -1.35 8.51
C GLY A 18 -11.76 -1.50 10.00
N ILE A 19 -11.62 -0.42 10.79
CA ILE A 19 -12.00 -0.41 12.22
C ILE A 19 -13.50 -0.66 12.36
N ILE A 20 -14.31 0.03 11.55
CA ILE A 20 -15.78 -0.10 11.59
C ILE A 20 -16.20 -1.52 11.25
N GLU A 21 -15.54 -2.18 10.27
CA GLU A 21 -15.82 -3.58 9.95
C GLU A 21 -15.43 -4.53 11.10
N LEU A 22 -14.31 -4.30 11.79
CA LEU A 22 -13.96 -5.09 12.98
C LEU A 22 -15.03 -4.95 14.08
N ILE A 23 -15.52 -3.73 14.32
CA ILE A 23 -16.59 -3.48 15.31
C ILE A 23 -17.90 -4.16 14.88
N ASN A 24 -18.32 -3.99 13.62
CA ASN A 24 -19.58 -4.54 13.10
C ASN A 24 -19.59 -6.08 13.13
N ASN A 25 -18.44 -6.72 13.02
CA ASN A 25 -18.27 -8.17 13.06
C ASN A 25 -17.92 -8.69 14.47
N ASN A 26 -18.08 -7.86 15.51
CA ASN A 26 -17.90 -8.20 16.93
C ASN A 26 -16.52 -8.73 17.28
N TYR A 27 -15.45 -8.28 16.59
CA TYR A 27 -14.10 -8.57 17.01
C TYR A 27 -13.79 -7.86 18.33
N ASN A 28 -12.97 -8.48 19.17
CA ASN A 28 -12.46 -7.83 20.37
C ASN A 28 -11.36 -6.84 19.95
N ILE A 29 -11.73 -5.56 19.87
CA ILE A 29 -10.86 -4.49 19.38
C ILE A 29 -10.68 -3.37 20.40
N GLU A 30 -9.45 -2.90 20.53
CA GLU A 30 -9.07 -1.69 21.25
C GLU A 30 -8.40 -0.72 20.28
N VAL A 31 -8.89 0.52 20.28
CA VAL A 31 -8.37 1.56 19.37
C VAL A 31 -7.57 2.59 20.14
N TRP A 32 -6.39 2.91 19.62
CA TRP A 32 -5.42 3.79 20.25
C TRP A 32 -5.06 4.94 19.31
N ASN A 33 -5.11 6.17 19.80
CA ASN A 33 -4.71 7.33 19.02
C ASN A 33 -4.20 8.47 19.91
N ARG A 34 -3.26 9.28 19.40
CA ARG A 34 -2.73 10.45 20.12
C ARG A 34 -3.83 11.46 20.44
N SER A 35 -4.73 11.72 19.50
CA SER A 35 -5.87 12.63 19.65
C SER A 35 -7.15 11.81 19.70
N THR A 36 -7.59 11.46 20.92
CA THR A 36 -8.73 10.55 21.14
C THR A 36 -10.04 11.11 20.60
N GLU A 37 -10.37 12.37 20.91
CA GLU A 37 -11.61 13.03 20.46
C GLU A 37 -11.74 13.06 18.93
N LYS A 38 -10.66 13.43 18.24
CA LYS A 38 -10.63 13.46 16.77
C LYS A 38 -10.84 12.06 16.18
N ALA A 39 -10.24 11.05 16.78
CA ALA A 39 -10.39 9.67 16.35
C ALA A 39 -11.80 9.14 16.58
N GLU A 40 -12.40 9.44 17.73
CA GLU A 40 -13.79 9.08 18.02
C GLU A 40 -14.78 9.71 17.04
N LEU A 41 -14.53 10.96 16.62
CA LEU A 41 -15.35 11.62 15.59
C LEU A 41 -15.23 10.90 14.24
N LEU A 42 -14.02 10.54 13.81
CA LEU A 42 -13.79 9.80 12.57
C LEU A 42 -14.44 8.40 12.61
N LEU A 43 -14.60 7.82 13.78
CA LEU A 43 -15.24 6.51 14.00
C LEU A 43 -16.72 6.64 14.33
N HIS A 44 -17.34 7.81 14.10
CA HIS A 44 -18.75 8.08 14.42
C HIS A 44 -19.14 7.74 15.87
N LYS A 45 -18.18 7.85 16.80
CA LYS A 45 -18.32 7.50 18.23
C LYS A 45 -18.78 6.06 18.49
N LYS A 46 -18.53 5.14 17.55
CA LYS A 46 -18.89 3.71 17.70
C LYS A 46 -18.03 2.98 18.73
N ILE A 47 -16.85 3.50 19.04
CA ILE A 47 -15.93 2.93 20.01
C ILE A 47 -15.21 4.05 20.75
N LYS A 48 -14.92 3.81 22.04
CA LYS A 48 -14.06 4.69 22.83
C LYS A 48 -12.60 4.49 22.44
N VAL A 49 -11.90 5.58 22.18
CA VAL A 49 -10.49 5.55 21.78
C VAL A 49 -9.61 5.80 23.00
N LYS A 50 -8.62 4.95 23.21
CA LYS A 50 -7.61 5.10 24.24
C LYS A 50 -6.52 6.07 23.78
N HIS A 51 -5.95 6.85 24.71
CA HIS A 51 -4.79 7.66 24.40
C HIS A 51 -3.58 6.77 24.12
N LEU A 52 -2.95 6.96 22.95
CA LEU A 52 -1.76 6.20 22.56
C LEU A 52 -0.54 6.69 23.34
N ASP A 53 -0.12 5.85 24.27
CA ASP A 53 1.10 5.91 25.03
C ASP A 53 1.69 4.50 25.07
N LEU A 54 2.94 4.34 24.67
CA LEU A 54 3.55 3.01 24.52
C LEU A 54 3.72 2.28 25.84
N GLU A 55 3.93 3.00 26.97
CA GLU A 55 4.01 2.38 28.29
C GLU A 55 2.66 1.82 28.73
N ASN A 56 1.58 2.52 28.43
CA ASN A 56 0.22 2.07 28.71
C ASN A 56 -0.18 0.92 27.80
N LEU A 57 0.20 0.96 26.53
CA LEU A 57 -0.02 -0.13 25.58
C LEU A 57 0.71 -1.40 26.06
N ASP A 58 1.99 -1.27 26.40
CA ASP A 58 2.83 -2.38 26.89
C ASP A 58 2.19 -3.14 28.08
N LYS A 59 1.56 -2.40 29.01
CA LYS A 59 0.88 -2.98 30.19
C LYS A 59 -0.43 -3.71 29.86
N GLN A 60 -1.00 -3.47 28.69
CA GLN A 60 -2.29 -4.04 28.28
C GLN A 60 -2.13 -5.18 27.26
N LEU A 61 -0.97 -5.28 26.61
CA LEU A 61 -0.68 -6.35 25.68
C LEU A 61 -0.55 -7.69 26.39
N THR A 62 -1.18 -8.71 25.82
CA THR A 62 -1.08 -10.10 26.27
C THR A 62 -0.64 -11.00 25.10
N PRO A 63 -0.02 -12.17 25.40
CA PRO A 63 0.37 -13.11 24.35
C PRO A 63 -0.79 -13.43 23.40
N ASN A 64 -0.50 -13.54 22.10
CA ASN A 64 -1.45 -13.75 21.01
C ASN A 64 -2.39 -12.56 20.73
N ASP A 65 -2.13 -11.36 21.25
CA ASP A 65 -2.78 -10.17 20.71
C ASP A 65 -2.24 -9.82 19.33
N LEU A 66 -3.06 -9.15 18.52
CA LEU A 66 -2.64 -8.59 17.25
C LEU A 66 -2.54 -7.07 17.34
N ILE A 67 -1.37 -6.54 17.12
CA ILE A 67 -1.16 -5.10 16.96
C ILE A 67 -1.31 -4.74 15.47
N VAL A 68 -2.26 -3.87 15.15
CA VAL A 68 -2.41 -3.27 13.81
C VAL A 68 -1.83 -1.87 13.86
N SER A 69 -0.68 -1.65 13.22
CA SER A 69 -0.01 -0.34 13.25
C SER A 69 -0.26 0.46 11.98
N MET A 70 -1.09 1.49 12.09
CA MET A 70 -1.31 2.53 11.07
C MET A 70 -0.54 3.82 11.42
N LEU A 71 0.50 3.70 12.21
CA LEU A 71 1.39 4.78 12.60
C LEU A 71 2.38 5.12 11.47
N PRO A 72 3.11 6.25 11.56
CA PRO A 72 4.20 6.55 10.64
C PRO A 72 5.26 5.43 10.61
N ALA A 73 5.81 5.15 9.42
CA ALA A 73 6.73 4.02 9.21
C ALA A 73 7.96 3.99 10.13
N ASN A 74 8.45 5.14 10.55
CA ASN A 74 9.58 5.25 11.47
C ASN A 74 9.29 4.72 12.89
N MET A 75 8.02 4.49 13.25
CA MET A 75 7.63 3.93 14.54
C MET A 75 7.51 2.39 14.51
N HIS A 76 7.40 1.78 13.33
CA HIS A 76 7.11 0.34 13.26
C HIS A 76 8.19 -0.56 13.87
N LEU A 77 9.47 -0.15 13.84
CA LEU A 77 10.53 -0.92 14.48
C LEU A 77 10.37 -0.96 16.02
N GLU A 78 9.96 0.15 16.62
CA GLU A 78 9.67 0.22 18.06
C GLU A 78 8.45 -0.62 18.41
N ILE A 79 7.38 -0.55 17.60
CA ILE A 79 6.18 -1.39 17.78
C ILE A 79 6.50 -2.88 17.58
N ALA A 80 7.38 -3.23 16.62
CA ALA A 80 7.80 -4.62 16.42
C ALA A 80 8.56 -5.18 17.63
N ASN A 81 9.44 -4.38 18.24
CA ASN A 81 10.12 -4.77 19.47
C ASN A 81 9.14 -4.94 20.65
N LEU A 82 8.12 -4.08 20.72
CA LEU A 82 7.07 -4.20 21.73
C LEU A 82 6.24 -5.49 21.52
N ALA A 83 5.92 -5.83 20.26
CA ALA A 83 5.23 -7.06 19.89
C ALA A 83 6.05 -8.30 20.29
N ILE A 84 7.34 -8.33 19.98
CA ILE A 84 8.26 -9.42 20.39
C ILE A 84 8.27 -9.58 21.91
N LYS A 85 8.43 -8.50 22.67
CA LYS A 85 8.48 -8.51 24.13
C LYS A 85 7.24 -9.14 24.75
N ASN A 86 6.06 -8.85 24.20
CA ASN A 86 4.76 -9.29 24.71
C ASN A 86 4.22 -10.54 24.01
N LYS A 87 4.99 -11.15 23.09
CA LYS A 87 4.56 -12.30 22.26
C LYS A 87 3.26 -12.03 21.50
N CYS A 88 3.21 -10.88 20.84
CA CYS A 88 2.09 -10.43 20.04
C CYS A 88 2.40 -10.54 18.55
N HIS A 89 1.36 -10.65 17.74
CA HIS A 89 1.45 -10.49 16.29
C HIS A 89 1.46 -9.00 15.91
N LEU A 90 2.01 -8.68 14.74
CA LEU A 90 2.03 -7.32 14.21
C LEU A 90 1.60 -7.30 12.75
N LEU A 91 0.73 -6.36 12.39
CA LEU A 91 0.30 -6.10 11.02
C LEU A 91 0.46 -4.61 10.70
N THR A 92 0.98 -4.28 9.52
CA THR A 92 1.06 -2.90 9.04
C THR A 92 0.78 -2.77 7.55
N SER A 93 0.21 -1.64 7.14
CA SER A 93 0.02 -1.27 5.74
C SER A 93 1.26 -0.65 5.09
N SER A 94 2.35 -0.47 5.83
CA SER A 94 3.58 0.15 5.34
C SER A 94 4.47 -0.83 4.61
N TYR A 95 5.36 -0.27 3.76
CA TYR A 95 6.39 -1.04 3.07
C TYR A 95 7.27 -1.84 4.02
N PHE A 96 7.68 -3.01 3.57
CA PHE A 96 8.71 -3.82 4.22
C PHE A 96 10.04 -3.04 4.25
N ASP A 97 10.58 -2.81 5.46
CA ASP A 97 11.93 -2.27 5.63
C ASP A 97 12.91 -3.45 5.76
N PRO A 98 14.03 -3.47 5.02
CA PRO A 98 15.06 -4.52 5.14
C PRO A 98 15.53 -4.80 6.57
N LYS A 99 15.47 -3.80 7.47
CA LYS A 99 15.79 -3.96 8.90
C LYS A 99 14.89 -4.96 9.62
N TYR A 100 13.66 -5.18 9.14
CA TYR A 100 12.75 -6.15 9.75
C TYR A 100 13.24 -7.59 9.58
N THR A 101 14.12 -7.86 8.62
CA THR A 101 14.75 -9.18 8.48
C THR A 101 15.53 -9.61 9.73
N GLU A 102 16.08 -8.66 10.48
CA GLU A 102 16.79 -8.92 11.73
C GLU A 102 15.86 -9.43 12.84
N LEU A 103 14.56 -9.18 12.71
CA LEU A 103 13.53 -9.59 13.67
C LEU A 103 12.92 -10.96 13.35
N GLU A 104 13.21 -11.53 12.18
CA GLU A 104 12.63 -12.81 11.69
C GLU A 104 12.69 -13.91 12.76
N LYS A 105 13.90 -14.14 13.29
CA LYS A 105 14.14 -15.18 14.28
C LYS A 105 13.33 -14.96 15.57
N ASN A 106 13.25 -13.71 16.05
CA ASN A 106 12.54 -13.38 17.27
C ASN A 106 11.03 -13.63 17.14
N PHE A 107 10.43 -13.29 15.99
CA PHE A 107 9.02 -13.57 15.71
C PHE A 107 8.78 -15.07 15.57
N GLN A 108 9.67 -15.83 14.92
CA GLN A 108 9.55 -17.29 14.78
C GLN A 108 9.66 -18.00 16.13
N GLU A 109 10.63 -17.65 16.98
CA GLU A 109 10.84 -18.26 18.30
C GLU A 109 9.67 -18.03 19.28
N ASN A 110 8.86 -17.00 19.03
CA ASN A 110 7.66 -16.68 19.79
C ASN A 110 6.37 -17.18 19.14
N ASP A 111 6.43 -17.90 18.00
CA ASP A 111 5.28 -18.30 17.19
C ASP A 111 4.42 -17.09 16.76
N CYS A 112 5.03 -15.91 16.62
CA CYS A 112 4.37 -14.68 16.26
C CYS A 112 4.59 -14.32 14.80
N LEU A 113 3.64 -13.57 14.22
CA LEU A 113 3.69 -13.04 12.86
C LEU A 113 3.95 -11.54 12.90
N PHE A 114 4.87 -11.06 12.06
CA PHE A 114 4.93 -9.66 11.65
C PHE A 114 4.65 -9.58 10.16
N MET A 115 3.48 -9.08 9.76
CA MET A 115 3.11 -8.92 8.35
C MET A 115 3.12 -7.45 7.96
N CYS A 116 3.78 -7.16 6.85
CA CYS A 116 3.89 -5.83 6.24
C CYS A 116 3.10 -5.77 4.92
N GLU A 117 2.91 -4.55 4.42
CA GLU A 117 2.38 -4.29 3.08
C GLU A 117 0.89 -4.67 2.92
N ALA A 118 0.11 -4.60 4.00
CA ALA A 118 -1.33 -4.89 3.96
C ALA A 118 -2.17 -3.63 3.73
N GLY A 119 -1.89 -2.88 2.66
CA GLY A 119 -2.61 -1.65 2.31
C GLY A 119 -3.04 -1.60 0.85
N LEU A 120 -2.89 -0.44 0.20
CA LEU A 120 -3.20 -0.24 -1.21
C LEU A 120 -1.94 -0.39 -2.08
N ASP A 121 -0.99 0.49 -1.91
CA ASP A 121 0.35 0.51 -2.47
C ASP A 121 1.32 0.99 -1.36
N PRO A 122 1.83 0.02 -0.61
CA PRO A 122 1.87 -1.44 -0.82
C PRO A 122 0.64 -2.20 -0.28
N GLY A 123 0.22 -3.23 -1.02
CA GLY A 123 -0.81 -4.18 -0.59
C GLY A 123 -1.65 -4.73 -1.73
N ILE A 124 -2.71 -4.05 -2.13
CA ILE A 124 -3.55 -4.51 -3.26
C ILE A 124 -2.71 -4.65 -4.52
N ASP A 125 -1.77 -3.76 -4.77
CA ASP A 125 -0.85 -3.83 -5.91
C ASP A 125 -0.07 -5.16 -5.94
N HIS A 126 0.35 -5.66 -4.78
CA HIS A 126 1.02 -6.97 -4.66
C HIS A 126 0.05 -8.13 -4.91
N LEU A 127 -1.17 -8.05 -4.36
CA LEU A 127 -2.19 -9.08 -4.59
C LEU A 127 -2.54 -9.19 -6.08
N LEU A 128 -2.72 -8.06 -6.76
CA LEU A 128 -2.97 -8.03 -8.21
C LEU A 128 -1.76 -8.55 -9.00
N ALA A 129 -0.54 -8.19 -8.58
CA ALA A 129 0.69 -8.70 -9.20
C ALA A 129 0.81 -10.22 -9.08
N HIS A 130 0.58 -10.78 -7.89
CA HIS A 130 0.61 -12.23 -7.67
C HIS A 130 -0.44 -12.95 -8.52
N LYS A 131 -1.67 -12.41 -8.57
CA LYS A 131 -2.74 -12.97 -9.40
C LYS A 131 -2.38 -12.95 -10.89
N LEU A 132 -1.85 -11.84 -11.37
CA LEU A 132 -1.48 -11.66 -12.78
C LEU A 132 -0.30 -12.55 -13.18
N VAL A 133 0.74 -12.63 -12.33
CA VAL A 133 1.90 -13.48 -12.59
C VAL A 133 1.53 -14.97 -12.49
N HIS A 134 0.65 -15.36 -11.56
CA HIS A 134 0.13 -16.73 -11.51
C HIS A 134 -0.61 -17.10 -12.81
N ASP A 135 -1.52 -16.26 -13.30
CA ASP A 135 -2.21 -16.46 -14.57
C ASP A 135 -1.23 -16.56 -15.77
N PHE A 136 -0.19 -15.74 -15.76
CA PHE A 136 0.87 -15.79 -16.77
C PHE A 136 1.64 -17.12 -16.74
N GLN A 137 2.02 -17.60 -15.55
CA GLN A 137 2.74 -18.87 -15.35
C GLN A 137 1.91 -20.09 -15.77
N GLU A 138 0.60 -20.07 -15.54
CA GLU A 138 -0.31 -21.14 -15.94
C GLU A 138 -0.48 -21.23 -17.47
N LYS A 139 -0.37 -20.11 -18.19
CA LYS A 139 -0.67 -20.02 -19.61
C LYS A 139 0.53 -20.03 -20.54
N ILE A 140 1.67 -19.58 -20.05
CA ILE A 140 2.84 -19.28 -20.89
C ILE A 140 4.05 -20.08 -20.44
N ASN A 141 4.64 -20.83 -21.38
CA ASN A 141 5.94 -21.44 -21.14
C ASN A 141 7.04 -20.36 -21.22
N TYR A 142 7.85 -20.24 -20.17
CA TYR A 142 8.93 -19.27 -20.12
C TYR A 142 9.99 -19.44 -21.20
N GLU A 143 10.14 -20.64 -21.77
CA GLU A 143 11.08 -20.87 -22.89
C GLU A 143 10.66 -20.12 -24.16
N ASP A 144 9.37 -19.89 -24.36
CA ASP A 144 8.84 -19.18 -25.52
C ASP A 144 8.96 -17.65 -25.37
N VAL A 145 9.13 -17.17 -24.15
CA VAL A 145 9.22 -15.74 -23.85
C VAL A 145 10.57 -15.17 -24.28
N LYS A 146 10.55 -14.10 -25.07
CA LYS A 146 11.72 -13.28 -25.42
C LYS A 146 11.90 -12.12 -24.44
N ASN A 147 10.83 -11.39 -24.17
CA ASN A 147 10.84 -10.30 -23.22
C ASN A 147 9.49 -10.11 -22.51
N ILE A 148 9.54 -9.49 -21.33
CA ILE A 148 8.35 -9.08 -20.57
C ILE A 148 8.44 -7.61 -20.17
N GLU A 149 7.28 -6.98 -20.09
CA GLU A 149 7.09 -5.66 -19.50
C GLU A 149 6.06 -5.78 -18.38
N PHE A 150 6.46 -5.39 -17.18
CA PHE A 150 5.60 -5.37 -15.99
C PHE A 150 5.48 -3.94 -15.46
N LYS A 151 4.26 -3.51 -15.18
CA LYS A 151 3.99 -2.22 -14.56
C LYS A 151 2.97 -2.38 -13.45
N SER A 152 3.22 -1.73 -12.32
CA SER A 152 2.28 -1.57 -11.22
C SER A 152 2.21 -0.10 -10.87
N MET A 153 1.12 0.56 -11.22
CA MET A 153 0.96 2.02 -11.12
C MET A 153 -0.22 2.36 -10.23
N CYS A 154 -0.01 3.19 -9.22
CA CYS A 154 -1.05 3.58 -8.27
C CYS A 154 -1.09 5.09 -8.06
N GLY A 155 -2.28 5.66 -7.97
CA GLY A 155 -2.48 7.07 -7.62
C GLY A 155 -3.82 7.35 -6.96
N GLY A 156 -3.82 8.29 -6.01
CA GLY A 156 -5.02 8.88 -5.45
C GLY A 156 -5.03 10.37 -5.77
N PHE A 157 -6.16 10.88 -6.25
CA PHE A 157 -6.32 12.26 -6.68
C PHE A 157 -7.80 12.70 -6.64
N PRO A 158 -8.09 14.03 -6.68
CA PRO A 158 -9.46 14.49 -6.69
C PRO A 158 -10.16 14.10 -8.01
N LEU A 159 -11.43 13.67 -7.92
CA LEU A 159 -12.23 13.36 -9.09
C LEU A 159 -12.34 14.57 -10.04
N ILE A 160 -12.54 15.76 -9.47
CA ILE A 160 -12.53 17.02 -10.21
C ILE A 160 -11.17 17.70 -9.97
N PRO A 161 -10.30 17.82 -11.00
CA PRO A 161 -8.99 18.40 -10.83
C PRO A 161 -9.05 19.86 -10.35
N ASN A 162 -8.25 20.20 -9.33
CA ASN A 162 -7.97 21.58 -8.95
C ASN A 162 -6.73 22.12 -9.72
N GLU A 163 -6.38 23.39 -9.52
CA GLU A 163 -5.19 23.98 -10.12
C GLU A 163 -3.89 23.29 -9.69
N PHE A 164 -3.83 22.85 -8.44
CA PHE A 164 -2.69 22.11 -7.87
C PHE A 164 -2.57 20.67 -8.40
N LYS A 165 -3.58 20.17 -9.14
CA LYS A 165 -3.65 18.80 -9.68
C LYS A 165 -3.54 17.71 -8.64
N TYR A 166 -3.78 18.03 -7.37
CA TYR A 166 -3.73 17.08 -6.27
C TYR A 166 -4.52 17.57 -5.04
N LYS A 167 -5.07 16.62 -4.28
CA LYS A 167 -5.59 16.83 -2.92
C LYS A 167 -5.17 15.66 -2.03
N PHE A 168 -5.03 15.93 -0.75
CA PHE A 168 -4.48 14.94 0.18
C PHE A 168 -5.59 14.10 0.82
N SER A 169 -5.68 12.83 0.45
CA SER A 169 -6.48 11.78 1.11
C SER A 169 -5.66 10.96 2.12
N TRP A 170 -4.36 11.24 2.24
CA TRP A 170 -3.45 10.64 3.20
C TRP A 170 -2.34 11.65 3.57
N SER A 171 -1.29 11.20 4.27
CA SER A 171 -0.24 12.07 4.83
C SER A 171 0.50 12.94 3.80
N PRO A 172 0.39 14.28 3.85
CA PRO A 172 1.17 15.17 2.99
C PRO A 172 2.68 15.00 3.15
N VAL A 173 3.13 14.83 4.40
CA VAL A 173 4.54 14.54 4.73
C VAL A 173 4.99 13.25 4.06
N GLY A 174 4.14 12.22 4.04
CA GLY A 174 4.40 10.95 3.34
C GLY A 174 4.57 11.14 1.84
N VAL A 175 3.75 11.98 1.20
CA VAL A 175 3.86 12.32 -0.22
C VAL A 175 5.20 13.00 -0.52
N ILE A 176 5.58 14.02 0.27
CA ILE A 176 6.84 14.76 0.07
C ILE A 176 8.05 13.83 0.26
N ARG A 177 8.02 12.98 1.30
CA ARG A 177 9.10 12.00 1.55
C ARG A 177 9.24 11.01 0.40
N ALA A 178 8.13 10.53 -0.18
CA ALA A 178 8.17 9.63 -1.33
C ALA A 178 8.82 10.30 -2.54
N LEU A 179 8.52 11.58 -2.82
CA LEU A 179 9.16 12.35 -3.89
C LEU A 179 10.67 12.55 -3.69
N ASN A 180 11.13 12.55 -2.45
CA ASN A 180 12.55 12.70 -2.09
C ASN A 180 13.27 11.34 -1.89
N THR A 181 12.60 10.24 -2.20
CA THR A 181 13.17 8.89 -2.07
C THR A 181 13.58 8.38 -3.45
N GLN A 182 14.83 7.93 -3.57
CA GLN A 182 15.36 7.31 -4.79
C GLN A 182 14.48 6.14 -5.23
N ALA A 183 14.18 6.06 -6.53
CA ALA A 183 13.52 4.92 -7.15
C ALA A 183 14.51 4.09 -7.98
N LYS A 184 14.29 2.77 -8.01
CA LYS A 184 15.04 1.81 -8.84
C LYS A 184 14.07 0.92 -9.60
N TYR A 185 14.30 0.75 -10.88
CA TYR A 185 13.43 -0.02 -11.77
C TYR A 185 14.22 -0.57 -12.96
N ILE A 186 13.64 -1.46 -13.75
CA ILE A 186 14.27 -1.92 -15.01
C ILE A 186 13.65 -1.15 -16.17
N LYS A 187 14.52 -0.59 -17.03
CA LYS A 187 14.16 0.03 -18.30
C LYS A 187 15.09 -0.44 -19.38
N GLN A 188 14.54 -0.97 -20.50
CA GLN A 188 15.33 -1.51 -21.62
C GLN A 188 16.41 -2.50 -21.13
N PHE A 189 15.98 -3.51 -20.34
CA PHE A 189 16.81 -4.58 -19.75
C PHE A 189 17.90 -4.10 -18.77
N LYS A 190 17.89 -2.85 -18.34
CA LYS A 190 18.90 -2.27 -17.45
C LYS A 190 18.28 -1.74 -16.18
N GLU A 191 18.93 -2.01 -15.06
CA GLU A 191 18.60 -1.33 -13.83
C GLU A 191 18.84 0.17 -13.98
N THR A 192 17.81 0.94 -13.70
CA THR A 192 17.80 2.39 -13.82
C THR A 192 17.50 2.99 -12.45
N VAL A 193 18.21 4.05 -12.12
CA VAL A 193 18.05 4.79 -10.87
C VAL A 193 17.46 6.16 -11.17
N ALA A 194 16.40 6.51 -10.46
CA ALA A 194 15.84 7.84 -10.45
C ALA A 194 16.07 8.45 -9.07
N ASP A 195 17.09 9.30 -8.93
CA ASP A 195 17.41 9.97 -7.67
C ASP A 195 16.28 10.89 -7.21
N ARG A 196 15.59 11.46 -8.17
CA ARG A 196 14.39 12.28 -7.99
C ARG A 196 13.30 11.75 -8.91
N PRO A 197 12.38 10.94 -8.40
CA PRO A 197 11.33 10.31 -9.21
C PRO A 197 10.55 11.29 -10.09
N TYR A 198 10.25 12.49 -9.59
CA TYR A 198 9.52 13.51 -10.34
C TYR A 198 10.29 14.14 -11.53
N GLU A 199 11.58 13.85 -11.70
CA GLU A 199 12.35 14.18 -12.90
C GLU A 199 12.24 13.09 -14.00
N HIS A 200 11.67 11.92 -13.67
CA HIS A 200 11.50 10.78 -14.56
C HIS A 200 10.03 10.56 -14.95
N VAL A 201 9.30 11.65 -15.15
CA VAL A 201 7.88 11.59 -15.49
C VAL A 201 7.67 11.07 -16.91
N SER A 202 6.69 10.20 -17.07
CA SER A 202 6.20 9.70 -18.36
C SER A 202 4.71 9.99 -18.50
N LEU A 203 4.25 10.24 -19.73
CA LEU A 203 2.84 10.33 -20.04
C LEU A 203 2.31 8.95 -20.39
N ILE A 204 1.17 8.59 -19.84
CA ILE A 204 0.43 7.39 -20.19
C ILE A 204 -0.99 7.74 -20.59
N ASN A 205 -1.57 6.95 -21.48
CA ASN A 205 -3.01 6.89 -21.70
C ASN A 205 -3.54 5.61 -21.06
N PHE A 206 -4.52 5.73 -20.19
CA PHE A 206 -5.21 4.60 -19.60
C PHE A 206 -6.72 4.84 -19.73
N ARG A 207 -7.40 3.94 -20.45
CA ARG A 207 -8.85 4.03 -20.70
C ARG A 207 -9.31 5.41 -21.17
N ASP A 208 -8.65 5.92 -22.23
CA ASP A 208 -8.90 7.22 -22.87
C ASP A 208 -8.61 8.47 -22.00
N GLU A 209 -8.06 8.27 -20.79
CA GLU A 209 -7.58 9.37 -19.97
C GLU A 209 -6.04 9.45 -19.98
N ASN A 210 -5.52 10.68 -19.96
CA ASN A 210 -4.08 10.92 -19.93
C ASN A 210 -3.63 11.25 -18.52
N PHE A 211 -2.59 10.53 -18.06
CA PHE A 211 -1.97 10.70 -16.76
C PHE A 211 -0.47 10.91 -16.87
N GLU A 212 0.11 11.48 -15.83
CA GLU A 212 1.55 11.51 -15.59
C GLU A 212 1.91 10.38 -14.62
N THR A 213 3.03 9.68 -14.88
CA THR A 213 3.54 8.64 -14.00
C THR A 213 5.02 8.83 -13.75
N TYR A 214 5.47 8.42 -12.58
CA TYR A 214 6.89 8.38 -12.25
C TYR A 214 7.21 7.14 -11.39
N PRO A 215 8.47 6.62 -11.46
CA PRO A 215 8.86 5.44 -10.69
C PRO A 215 8.78 5.72 -9.19
N ASN A 216 8.35 4.73 -8.40
CA ASN A 216 8.19 4.85 -6.97
C ASN A 216 9.04 3.81 -6.24
N ARG A 217 9.96 4.26 -5.38
CA ARG A 217 10.80 3.41 -4.54
C ARG A 217 11.63 2.39 -5.33
N ASN A 218 12.11 1.34 -4.65
CA ASN A 218 12.89 0.28 -5.26
C ASN A 218 11.98 -0.87 -5.72
N SER A 219 11.77 -0.99 -7.03
CA SER A 219 10.99 -2.07 -7.64
C SER A 219 11.74 -3.41 -7.70
N ILE A 220 13.08 -3.39 -7.66
CA ILE A 220 13.91 -4.56 -7.96
C ILE A 220 13.65 -5.78 -7.05
N PRO A 221 13.49 -5.63 -5.71
CA PRO A 221 13.22 -6.77 -4.84
C PRO A 221 11.90 -7.50 -5.15
N TYR A 222 10.95 -6.81 -5.80
CA TYR A 222 9.64 -7.39 -6.13
C TYR A 222 9.68 -8.34 -7.32
N ILE A 223 10.76 -8.36 -8.12
CA ILE A 223 10.98 -9.38 -9.15
C ILE A 223 10.99 -10.77 -8.50
N ASN A 224 11.74 -10.92 -7.40
CA ASN A 224 11.75 -12.16 -6.62
C ASN A 224 10.39 -12.40 -5.93
N SER A 225 9.84 -11.38 -5.27
CA SER A 225 8.56 -11.50 -4.57
C SER A 225 7.43 -11.98 -5.50
N TYR A 226 7.45 -11.58 -6.77
CA TYR A 226 6.46 -11.99 -7.78
C TYR A 226 6.86 -13.25 -8.57
N LEU A 227 7.92 -13.97 -8.13
CA LEU A 227 8.38 -15.23 -8.74
C LEU A 227 8.81 -15.09 -10.21
N LEU A 228 9.41 -13.96 -10.57
CA LEU A 228 9.91 -13.67 -11.92
C LEU A 228 11.43 -13.80 -12.05
N ASP A 229 12.17 -14.25 -11.02
CA ASP A 229 13.62 -14.35 -11.04
C ASP A 229 14.14 -15.31 -12.12
N SER A 230 13.43 -16.40 -12.38
CA SER A 230 13.83 -17.39 -13.40
C SER A 230 13.88 -16.83 -14.83
N ILE A 231 13.21 -15.70 -15.06
CA ILE A 231 13.19 -15.00 -16.36
C ILE A 231 13.66 -13.54 -16.22
N ARG A 232 14.49 -13.25 -15.22
CA ARG A 232 14.96 -11.89 -14.94
C ARG A 232 15.71 -11.27 -16.11
N ASP A 233 16.47 -12.05 -16.84
CA ASP A 233 17.20 -11.64 -18.05
C ASP A 233 16.27 -11.23 -19.22
N LYS A 234 15.03 -11.68 -19.20
CA LYS A 234 14.00 -11.34 -20.19
C LYS A 234 13.17 -10.12 -19.80
N ILE A 235 13.39 -9.54 -18.62
CA ILE A 235 12.66 -8.35 -18.18
C ILE A 235 13.15 -7.12 -18.92
N LYS A 236 12.38 -6.68 -19.92
CA LYS A 236 12.64 -5.45 -20.66
C LYS A 236 12.27 -4.21 -19.86
N HIS A 237 11.13 -4.28 -19.11
CA HIS A 237 10.67 -3.21 -18.24
C HIS A 237 10.03 -3.80 -16.97
N PHE A 238 10.39 -3.26 -15.81
CA PHE A 238 9.77 -3.61 -14.54
C PHE A 238 9.72 -2.38 -13.64
N GLU A 239 8.53 -1.86 -13.42
CA GLU A 239 8.35 -0.60 -12.71
C GLU A 239 7.13 -0.66 -11.78
N ARG A 240 7.33 -0.23 -10.54
CA ARG A 240 6.27 0.22 -9.66
C ARG A 240 6.33 1.74 -9.62
N GLY A 241 5.21 2.39 -9.84
CA GLY A 241 5.17 3.83 -10.03
C GLY A 241 3.93 4.49 -9.48
N THR A 242 3.97 5.82 -9.51
CA THR A 242 2.87 6.65 -9.02
C THR A 242 2.16 7.32 -10.19
N ILE A 243 0.82 7.31 -10.15
CA ILE A 243 -0.04 8.03 -11.11
C ILE A 243 -0.38 9.40 -10.57
N ARG A 244 -0.35 10.39 -11.47
CA ARG A 244 -0.79 11.76 -11.21
C ARG A 244 -1.68 12.27 -12.36
N LEU A 245 -2.53 13.24 -12.07
CA LEU A 245 -3.30 13.94 -13.09
C LEU A 245 -2.37 14.65 -14.08
N LYS A 246 -2.75 14.68 -15.36
CA LYS A 246 -2.02 15.45 -16.37
C LYS A 246 -1.88 16.92 -15.96
N GLY A 247 -0.66 17.46 -16.05
CA GLY A 247 -0.30 18.81 -15.62
C GLY A 247 0.14 18.90 -14.16
N TRP A 248 0.26 17.75 -13.45
CA TRP A 248 0.77 17.73 -12.09
C TRP A 248 2.23 18.21 -12.00
N THR A 249 3.08 17.77 -12.92
CA THR A 249 4.49 18.17 -12.95
C THR A 249 4.64 19.69 -13.05
N GLU A 250 3.82 20.34 -13.88
CA GLU A 250 3.82 21.79 -14.00
C GLU A 250 3.32 22.47 -12.73
N ALA A 251 2.20 22.01 -12.19
CA ALA A 251 1.59 22.57 -10.99
C ALA A 251 2.49 22.44 -9.73
N TRP A 252 3.40 21.46 -9.71
CA TRP A 252 4.25 21.16 -8.55
C TRP A 252 5.68 21.70 -8.64
N GLN A 253 6.04 22.50 -9.66
CA GLN A 253 7.39 23.04 -9.85
C GLN A 253 7.91 23.77 -8.61
N ASN A 254 7.07 24.59 -7.96
CA ASN A 254 7.45 25.29 -6.73
C ASN A 254 7.71 24.31 -5.56
N ILE A 255 6.95 23.21 -5.48
CA ILE A 255 7.15 22.20 -4.45
C ILE A 255 8.46 21.45 -4.69
N PHE A 256 8.77 21.08 -5.94
CA PHE A 256 10.05 20.46 -6.28
C PHE A 256 11.23 21.37 -5.94
N HIS A 257 11.10 22.69 -6.18
CA HIS A 257 12.12 23.65 -5.77
C HIS A 257 12.32 23.66 -4.25
N LYS A 258 11.23 23.69 -3.46
CA LYS A 258 11.31 23.63 -1.98
C LYS A 258 11.94 22.33 -1.49
N ILE A 259 11.60 21.18 -2.09
CA ILE A 259 12.21 19.88 -1.78
C ILE A 259 13.72 19.90 -2.07
N ASN A 260 14.11 20.45 -3.22
CA ASN A 260 15.52 20.56 -3.62
C ASN A 260 16.34 21.46 -2.68
N ASN A 261 15.72 22.50 -2.16
CA ASN A 261 16.31 23.41 -1.18
C ASN A 261 16.30 22.83 0.24
N LYS A 262 15.81 21.59 0.43
CA LYS A 262 15.75 20.91 1.73
C LYS A 262 14.95 21.69 2.78
N GLU A 263 13.86 22.36 2.35
CA GLU A 263 12.95 23.00 3.30
C GLU A 263 12.36 21.98 4.27
N ASP A 264 11.91 22.45 5.44
CA ASP A 264 11.32 21.61 6.47
C ASP A 264 10.08 20.88 5.95
N ILE A 265 10.17 19.55 5.84
CA ILE A 265 9.14 18.67 5.27
C ILE A 265 7.86 18.69 6.11
N GLU A 266 7.97 18.79 7.45
CA GLU A 266 6.81 18.80 8.35
C GLU A 266 6.03 20.11 8.17
N LYS A 267 6.75 21.23 8.12
CA LYS A 267 6.17 22.55 7.87
C LYS A 267 5.53 22.60 6.49
N LEU A 268 6.25 22.18 5.44
CA LEU A 268 5.74 22.14 4.08
C LEU A 268 4.50 21.23 3.96
N GLY A 269 4.52 20.07 4.61
CA GLY A 269 3.38 19.16 4.66
C GLY A 269 2.14 19.79 5.31
N SER A 270 2.33 20.55 6.38
CA SER A 270 1.24 21.28 7.06
C SER A 270 0.64 22.38 6.19
N GLU A 271 1.48 23.18 5.52
CA GLU A 271 1.05 24.23 4.59
C GLU A 271 0.25 23.64 3.43
N LEU A 272 0.72 22.53 2.84
CA LEU A 272 0.07 21.86 1.74
C LEU A 272 -1.28 21.24 2.15
N TRP A 273 -1.35 20.68 3.36
CA TRP A 273 -2.61 20.18 3.91
C TRP A 273 -3.67 21.26 3.99
N GLU A 274 -3.35 22.41 4.59
CA GLU A 274 -4.34 23.50 4.74
C GLU A 274 -4.84 24.03 3.40
N SER A 275 -3.98 24.07 2.40
CA SER A 275 -4.32 24.61 1.07
C SER A 275 -5.00 23.58 0.16
N ASN A 276 -4.80 22.26 0.36
CA ASN A 276 -5.19 21.23 -0.59
C ASN A 276 -5.88 20.03 0.09
N LYS A 277 -6.48 20.20 1.25
CA LYS A 277 -7.37 19.20 1.85
C LYS A 277 -8.69 19.13 1.07
N TYR A 278 -9.34 17.99 1.11
CA TYR A 278 -10.68 17.83 0.54
C TYR A 278 -11.72 18.61 1.35
N LEU A 279 -12.70 19.13 0.65
CA LEU A 279 -13.94 19.64 1.25
C LEU A 279 -14.97 18.50 1.37
N PRO A 280 -15.94 18.58 2.30
CA PRO A 280 -16.88 17.49 2.57
C PRO A 280 -17.66 16.99 1.34
N GLN A 281 -17.98 17.87 0.38
CA GLN A 281 -18.73 17.52 -0.82
C GLN A 281 -17.88 16.94 -1.96
N GLU A 282 -16.58 16.92 -1.80
CA GLU A 282 -15.68 16.46 -2.84
C GLU A 282 -15.51 14.94 -2.83
N LYS A 283 -15.05 14.41 -3.94
CA LYS A 283 -14.77 12.98 -4.13
C LYS A 283 -13.30 12.76 -4.42
N ASP A 284 -12.74 11.74 -3.82
CA ASP A 284 -11.45 11.20 -4.24
C ASP A 284 -11.63 10.07 -5.24
N ARG A 285 -10.60 9.84 -6.02
CA ARG A 285 -10.48 8.72 -6.96
C ARG A 285 -9.16 8.01 -6.72
N VAL A 286 -9.20 6.70 -6.63
CA VAL A 286 -8.01 5.83 -6.61
C VAL A 286 -7.98 5.07 -7.92
N LEU A 287 -6.88 5.20 -8.65
CA LEU A 287 -6.56 4.40 -9.82
C LEU A 287 -5.32 3.56 -9.50
N LEU A 288 -5.46 2.25 -9.56
CA LEU A 288 -4.38 1.28 -9.46
C LEU A 288 -4.49 0.33 -10.64
N TYR A 289 -3.43 0.15 -11.43
CA TYR A 289 -3.38 -0.93 -12.39
C TYR A 289 -2.06 -1.71 -12.31
N VAL A 290 -2.18 -3.02 -12.56
CA VAL A 290 -1.03 -3.90 -12.73
C VAL A 290 -1.15 -4.56 -14.09
N SER A 291 -0.13 -4.43 -14.92
CA SER A 291 -0.09 -4.98 -16.27
C SER A 291 1.15 -5.85 -16.48
N LEU A 292 0.98 -6.92 -17.23
CA LEU A 292 2.07 -7.77 -17.71
C LEU A 292 1.85 -8.06 -19.19
N ARG A 293 2.88 -7.78 -19.98
CA ARG A 293 2.93 -8.06 -21.41
C ARG A 293 4.15 -8.90 -21.72
N ALA A 294 3.99 -9.93 -22.53
CA ALA A 294 5.08 -10.77 -22.98
C ALA A 294 5.08 -10.93 -24.49
N GLU A 295 6.26 -10.93 -25.07
CA GLU A 295 6.51 -11.18 -26.49
C GLU A 295 7.34 -12.46 -26.65
N ASP A 296 7.05 -13.19 -27.73
CA ASP A 296 7.84 -14.38 -28.10
C ASP A 296 9.10 -14.01 -28.90
N LYS A 297 9.83 -15.06 -29.36
CA LYS A 297 11.13 -14.91 -30.07
C LYS A 297 10.98 -14.23 -31.45
N ILE A 298 9.81 -14.29 -32.07
CA ILE A 298 9.53 -13.64 -33.36
C ILE A 298 8.90 -12.25 -33.21
N GLY A 299 8.51 -11.86 -31.98
CA GLY A 299 7.98 -10.56 -31.67
C GLY A 299 6.45 -10.50 -31.56
N ASP A 300 5.79 -11.65 -31.60
CA ASP A 300 4.35 -11.71 -31.38
C ASP A 300 4.01 -11.57 -29.90
N ILE A 301 2.89 -10.91 -29.63
CA ILE A 301 2.37 -10.77 -28.25
C ILE A 301 1.72 -12.08 -27.86
N ILE A 302 2.29 -12.79 -26.91
CA ILE A 302 1.79 -14.05 -26.40
C ILE A 302 1.02 -13.91 -25.09
N TYR A 303 1.17 -12.79 -24.42
CA TYR A 303 0.42 -12.43 -23.22
C TYR A 303 0.29 -10.89 -23.10
N ASP A 304 -0.91 -10.41 -22.86
CA ASP A 304 -1.17 -8.99 -22.59
C ASP A 304 -2.41 -8.88 -21.71
N ARG A 305 -2.20 -8.56 -20.44
CA ARG A 305 -3.26 -8.47 -19.44
C ARG A 305 -3.02 -7.32 -18.49
N THR A 306 -4.13 -6.69 -18.12
CA THR A 306 -4.16 -5.65 -17.09
C THR A 306 -5.26 -5.94 -16.09
N ILE A 307 -4.94 -5.88 -14.80
CA ILE A 307 -5.91 -5.93 -13.71
C ILE A 307 -5.86 -4.58 -13.01
N PHE A 308 -7.03 -3.98 -12.74
CA PHE A 308 -7.07 -2.63 -12.20
C PHE A 308 -8.24 -2.38 -11.25
N ILE A 309 -8.09 -1.32 -10.45
CA ILE A 309 -9.11 -0.69 -9.64
C ILE A 309 -9.23 0.76 -10.10
N ASP A 310 -10.46 1.22 -10.32
CA ASP A 310 -10.79 2.62 -10.56
C ASP A 310 -11.99 2.95 -9.68
N ASP A 311 -11.72 3.38 -8.45
CA ASP A 311 -12.72 3.59 -7.42
C ASP A 311 -12.87 5.07 -7.11
N THR A 312 -14.11 5.53 -7.03
CA THR A 312 -14.46 6.93 -6.74
C THR A 312 -15.50 7.01 -5.65
N ARG A 313 -15.18 7.72 -4.56
CA ARG A 313 -16.09 7.86 -3.42
C ARG A 313 -16.11 9.28 -2.86
N ALA A 314 -17.17 9.61 -2.10
CA ALA A 314 -17.20 10.82 -1.29
C ALA A 314 -16.10 10.77 -0.22
N ILE A 315 -15.50 11.93 0.07
CA ILE A 315 -14.32 12.01 0.97
C ILE A 315 -14.60 11.48 2.39
N GLU A 316 -15.82 11.53 2.85
CA GLU A 316 -16.23 11.01 4.17
C GLU A 316 -16.03 9.48 4.28
N ASN A 317 -16.11 8.77 3.15
CA ASN A 317 -15.80 7.34 3.03
C ASN A 317 -14.91 7.14 1.82
N SER A 318 -13.73 7.75 1.84
CA SER A 318 -12.87 7.92 0.67
C SER A 318 -12.42 6.60 0.04
N SER A 319 -12.19 6.62 -1.27
CA SER A 319 -11.61 5.49 -2.01
C SER A 319 -10.27 5.06 -1.39
N MET A 320 -9.43 6.04 -1.03
CA MET A 320 -8.15 5.78 -0.36
C MET A 320 -8.34 5.03 0.95
N SER A 321 -9.25 5.47 1.82
CA SER A 321 -9.46 4.81 3.11
C SER A 321 -10.06 3.42 2.98
N ASN A 322 -10.97 3.21 2.03
CA ASN A 322 -11.53 1.90 1.74
C ASN A 322 -10.47 0.93 1.21
N CYS A 323 -9.72 1.34 0.19
CA CYS A 323 -8.65 0.50 -0.36
C CYS A 323 -7.60 0.12 0.68
N VAL A 324 -7.18 1.06 1.55
CA VAL A 324 -6.15 0.77 2.56
C VAL A 324 -6.70 -0.07 3.70
N SER A 325 -7.71 0.41 4.43
CA SER A 325 -8.09 -0.23 5.69
C SER A 325 -8.96 -1.48 5.53
N LEU A 326 -9.72 -1.61 4.43
CA LEU A 326 -10.44 -2.86 4.14
C LEU A 326 -9.46 -3.96 3.71
N THR A 327 -8.31 -3.61 3.12
CA THR A 327 -7.23 -4.58 2.90
C THR A 327 -6.64 -5.05 4.22
N VAL A 328 -6.37 -4.14 5.16
CA VAL A 328 -5.96 -4.52 6.53
C VAL A 328 -6.99 -5.47 7.16
N TYR A 329 -8.26 -5.10 7.13
CA TYR A 329 -9.35 -5.93 7.67
C TYR A 329 -9.41 -7.32 7.02
N SER A 330 -9.41 -7.39 5.68
CA SER A 330 -9.46 -8.66 4.95
C SER A 330 -8.22 -9.52 5.19
N THR A 331 -7.06 -8.89 5.40
CA THR A 331 -5.82 -9.56 5.78
C THR A 331 -5.93 -10.15 7.19
N ILE A 332 -6.55 -9.45 8.15
CA ILE A 332 -6.82 -9.98 9.49
C ILE A 332 -7.69 -11.24 9.41
N GLU A 333 -8.80 -11.20 8.64
CA GLU A 333 -9.64 -12.36 8.42
C GLU A 333 -8.86 -13.55 7.84
N CYS A 334 -7.92 -13.27 6.94
CA CYS A 334 -7.05 -14.27 6.33
C CYS A 334 -6.05 -14.86 7.34
N ILE A 335 -5.43 -14.02 8.17
CA ILE A 335 -4.52 -14.44 9.25
C ILE A 335 -5.25 -15.37 10.23
N LEU A 336 -6.47 -15.03 10.64
CA LEU A 336 -7.28 -15.85 11.56
C LEU A 336 -7.59 -17.24 11.01
N LYS A 337 -7.71 -17.39 9.69
CA LYS A 337 -7.95 -18.69 9.02
C LYS A 337 -6.69 -19.55 8.87
N ASN A 338 -5.51 -18.96 9.03
CA ASN A 338 -4.23 -19.63 8.87
C ASN A 338 -3.61 -19.95 10.24
N ASN A 339 -3.33 -21.21 10.52
CA ASN A 339 -2.91 -21.68 11.85
C ASN A 339 -1.39 -21.74 12.06
N SER A 340 -0.56 -21.41 11.06
CA SER A 340 0.89 -21.65 11.10
C SER A 340 1.74 -20.52 10.55
N LEU A 341 1.25 -19.28 10.65
CA LEU A 341 2.02 -18.12 10.18
C LEU A 341 2.91 -17.58 11.31
N SER A 342 4.22 -17.55 11.08
CA SER A 342 5.18 -16.92 12.00
C SER A 342 6.31 -16.26 11.21
N GLY A 343 7.15 -15.47 11.93
CA GLY A 343 8.24 -14.71 11.31
C GLY A 343 7.78 -13.39 10.68
N VAL A 344 8.66 -12.78 9.91
CA VAL A 344 8.40 -11.50 9.23
C VAL A 344 8.03 -11.76 7.78
N LYS A 345 6.87 -11.31 7.37
CA LYS A 345 6.30 -11.59 6.04
C LYS A 345 5.75 -10.33 5.36
N ARG A 346 5.74 -10.35 4.05
CA ARG A 346 4.92 -9.45 3.25
C ARG A 346 3.49 -9.98 3.20
N ILE A 347 2.56 -9.17 2.67
CA ILE A 347 1.20 -9.63 2.40
C ILE A 347 1.19 -10.97 1.63
N PHE A 348 0.12 -11.72 1.74
CA PHE A 348 -0.01 -13.04 1.13
C PHE A 348 0.33 -13.07 -0.36
N SER A 349 1.05 -14.13 -0.77
CA SER A 349 1.43 -14.41 -2.16
C SER A 349 0.83 -15.70 -2.72
N ASP A 350 0.31 -16.59 -1.86
CA ASP A 350 -0.39 -17.77 -2.33
C ASP A 350 -1.75 -17.40 -2.90
N ILE A 351 -2.13 -18.04 -4.01
CA ILE A 351 -3.29 -17.63 -4.81
C ILE A 351 -4.62 -17.76 -4.06
N ASN A 352 -4.75 -18.69 -3.12
CA ASN A 352 -5.99 -18.88 -2.38
C ASN A 352 -6.24 -17.70 -1.43
N ASN A 353 -5.21 -17.26 -0.70
CA ASN A 353 -5.30 -16.11 0.18
C ASN A 353 -5.41 -14.80 -0.61
N VAL A 354 -4.69 -14.69 -1.74
CA VAL A 354 -4.82 -13.56 -2.67
C VAL A 354 -6.26 -13.43 -3.15
N ASP A 355 -6.84 -14.49 -3.69
CA ASP A 355 -8.23 -14.47 -4.19
C ASP A 355 -9.24 -14.23 -3.07
N TYR A 356 -9.00 -14.78 -1.87
CA TYR A 356 -9.86 -14.47 -0.72
C TYR A 356 -9.90 -12.98 -0.42
N ILE A 357 -8.74 -12.33 -0.29
CA ILE A 357 -8.65 -10.89 0.05
C ILE A 357 -9.26 -10.05 -1.08
N LEU A 358 -8.94 -10.34 -2.35
CA LEU A 358 -9.48 -9.60 -3.49
C LEU A 358 -11.02 -9.74 -3.59
N ASN A 359 -11.57 -10.93 -3.36
CA ASN A 359 -13.02 -11.16 -3.32
C ASN A 359 -13.68 -10.40 -2.16
N ARG A 360 -13.04 -10.32 -0.99
CA ARG A 360 -13.55 -9.52 0.13
C ARG A 360 -13.61 -8.04 -0.23
N LEU A 361 -12.57 -7.50 -0.86
CA LEU A 361 -12.53 -6.11 -1.32
C LEU A 361 -13.63 -5.84 -2.35
N ASP A 362 -13.84 -6.74 -3.31
CA ASP A 362 -14.92 -6.61 -4.28
C ASP A 362 -16.31 -6.58 -3.61
N ASN A 363 -16.53 -7.40 -2.58
CA ASN A 363 -17.76 -7.41 -1.78
C ASN A 363 -17.97 -6.09 -1.01
N PHE A 364 -16.92 -5.40 -0.62
CA PHE A 364 -16.95 -4.06 -0.04
C PHE A 364 -17.10 -2.95 -1.08
N GLY A 365 -17.23 -3.32 -2.36
CA GLY A 365 -17.41 -2.40 -3.47
C GLY A 365 -16.11 -1.80 -4.01
N VAL A 366 -14.94 -2.26 -3.57
CA VAL A 366 -13.66 -1.97 -4.23
C VAL A 366 -13.54 -2.92 -5.42
N LYS A 367 -14.09 -2.50 -6.56
CA LYS A 367 -14.26 -3.37 -7.73
C LYS A 367 -12.93 -3.61 -8.45
N ILE A 368 -12.68 -4.90 -8.75
CA ILE A 368 -11.49 -5.34 -9.48
C ILE A 368 -11.90 -5.67 -10.91
N HIS A 369 -11.26 -5.00 -11.85
CA HIS A 369 -11.52 -5.12 -13.28
C HIS A 369 -10.36 -5.85 -13.97
N ASN A 370 -10.67 -6.55 -15.06
CA ASN A 370 -9.70 -7.22 -15.93
C ASN A 370 -9.93 -6.77 -17.36
N ASP A 371 -8.87 -6.35 -18.05
CA ASP A 371 -8.84 -6.05 -19.49
C ASP A 371 -8.01 -7.09 -20.23
#